data_15489fdb3cc5a71f9f5f98314c740769
#
_entry.id   15489fdb3cc5a71f9f5f98314c740769
#
_cell.length_a   1.000
_cell.length_b   1.000
_cell.length_c   1.000
_cell.angle_alpha   90.00
_cell.angle_beta   90.00
_cell.angle_gamma   90.00
#
_symmetry.space_group_name_H-M   'P 1'
#
loop_
_entity.id
_entity.type
_entity.pdbx_description
1 polymer ?
#
loop_
_entity_poly.entity_id
_entity_poly.type
_entity_poly.pdbx_seq_one_letter_code
_entity_poly.pdbx_strand_id
1 'polypeptide(L)'
;MNTELYSIKHFNNRLDIYKSEQKIYNSQWFMGFGKFGSEVFNSDEKIIFSVIKKFEFWKWKMVFTIKENDEKLIHLISQNNRKTIYSIDFNETTYEIRIHFKKKISIYKNGTKIAEIDESFLDSNFTDQIKLQLLYQKDLKICFLLFSCLKIGETEQKPKAIMTSQKQLEPNQEPWS
;
A
#
# COMPACT_ATOMS: atom_id res chain seq x y z
N MET A 1 -10.18 -2.46 21.39
CA MET A 1 -9.92 -3.38 20.27
C MET A 1 -8.41 -3.62 20.22
N ASN A 2 -7.92 -4.87 20.33
CA ASN A 2 -6.49 -5.12 20.22
C ASN A 2 -6.08 -5.11 18.76
N THR A 3 -5.33 -4.10 18.36
CA THR A 3 -4.70 -4.02 17.03
C THR A 3 -3.25 -4.47 17.12
N GLU A 4 -2.77 -5.14 16.08
CA GLU A 4 -1.36 -5.46 15.92
C GLU A 4 -0.64 -4.31 15.22
N LEU A 5 0.57 -3.98 15.70
CA LEU A 5 1.39 -2.90 15.14
C LEU A 5 2.57 -3.48 14.36
N TYR A 6 2.77 -2.95 13.16
CA TYR A 6 3.89 -3.26 12.28
C TYR A 6 4.60 -1.97 11.87
N SER A 7 5.89 -2.06 11.59
CA SER A 7 6.68 -0.97 11.01
C SER A 7 7.03 -1.29 9.56
N ILE A 8 6.92 -0.29 8.68
CA ILE A 8 7.34 -0.39 7.30
C ILE A 8 8.48 0.61 7.09
N LYS A 9 9.60 0.13 6.54
CA LYS A 9 10.73 0.96 6.13
C LYS A 9 10.70 1.11 4.62
N HIS A 10 10.87 2.35 4.15
CA HIS A 10 10.92 2.66 2.73
C HIS A 10 12.32 3.12 2.36
N PHE A 11 12.97 2.38 1.47
CA PHE A 11 14.29 2.70 0.93
C PHE A 11 14.24 2.75 -0.58
N ASN A 12 14.49 3.90 -1.19
CA ASN A 12 14.49 4.04 -2.63
C ASN A 12 13.25 3.43 -3.30
N ASN A 13 13.38 2.23 -3.87
CA ASN A 13 12.32 1.49 -4.55
C ASN A 13 11.89 0.24 -3.78
N ARG A 14 12.23 0.12 -2.49
CA ARG A 14 11.97 -1.05 -1.67
C ARG A 14 11.19 -0.70 -0.42
N LEU A 15 10.23 -1.56 -0.06
CA LEU A 15 9.52 -1.54 1.22
C LEU A 15 9.82 -2.84 1.96
N ASP A 16 10.17 -2.74 3.23
CA ASP A 16 10.33 -3.88 4.14
C ASP A 16 9.34 -3.72 5.29
N ILE A 17 8.54 -4.75 5.60
CA ILE A 17 7.63 -4.75 6.74
C ILE A 17 8.15 -5.64 7.86
N TYR A 18 8.08 -5.12 9.08
CA TYR A 18 8.59 -5.76 10.30
C TYR A 18 7.50 -5.88 11.36
N LYS A 19 7.53 -6.98 12.10
CA LYS A 19 6.89 -7.11 13.42
C LYS A 19 8.00 -7.16 14.45
N SER A 20 8.10 -6.14 15.30
CA SER A 20 9.29 -5.92 16.13
C SER A 20 10.54 -5.80 15.25
N GLU A 21 11.51 -6.70 15.35
CA GLU A 21 12.75 -6.70 14.55
C GLU A 21 12.74 -7.73 13.41
N GLN A 22 11.72 -8.59 13.36
CA GLN A 22 11.63 -9.63 12.37
C GLN A 22 11.00 -9.10 11.08
N LYS A 23 11.74 -9.21 9.96
CA LYS A 23 11.21 -8.93 8.62
C LYS A 23 10.24 -10.03 8.19
N ILE A 24 9.02 -9.64 7.75
CA ILE A 24 7.97 -10.58 7.38
C ILE A 24 7.79 -10.64 5.87
N TYR A 25 7.69 -9.48 5.22
CA TYR A 25 7.59 -9.33 3.77
C TYR A 25 8.49 -8.20 3.32
N ASN A 26 8.80 -8.20 2.04
CA ASN A 26 9.35 -7.02 1.36
C ASN A 26 8.71 -6.86 -0.02
N SER A 27 8.79 -5.65 -0.57
CA SER A 27 8.44 -5.41 -1.96
C SER A 27 9.48 -4.51 -2.61
N GLN A 28 9.71 -4.73 -3.89
CA GLN A 28 10.61 -3.90 -4.68
C GLN A 28 9.93 -3.51 -5.98
N TRP A 29 9.83 -2.21 -6.26
CA TRP A 29 9.29 -1.74 -7.52
C TRP A 29 10.41 -1.48 -8.54
N PHE A 30 10.06 -1.63 -9.81
CA PHE A 30 10.95 -1.43 -10.94
C PHE A 30 10.28 -0.63 -12.05
N MET A 31 11.11 -0.02 -12.89
CA MET A 31 10.72 0.62 -14.13
C MET A 31 11.54 0.00 -15.28
N GLY A 32 10.86 -0.55 -16.27
CA GLY A 32 11.50 -1.13 -17.46
C GLY A 32 10.60 -1.05 -18.68
N PHE A 33 11.16 -0.67 -19.84
CA PHE A 33 10.46 -0.60 -21.13
C PHE A 33 9.11 0.14 -21.07
N GLY A 34 9.04 1.27 -20.34
CA GLY A 34 7.81 2.06 -20.18
C GLY A 34 6.75 1.43 -19.27
N LYS A 35 7.08 0.36 -18.56
CA LYS A 35 6.20 -0.30 -17.58
C LYS A 35 6.71 -0.04 -16.16
N PHE A 36 5.79 0.23 -15.26
CA PHE A 36 6.05 0.27 -13.82
C PHE A 36 5.47 -0.97 -13.19
N GLY A 37 6.25 -1.63 -12.36
CA GLY A 37 5.81 -2.83 -11.66
C GLY A 37 6.45 -2.97 -10.29
N SER A 38 6.01 -3.98 -9.54
CA SER A 38 6.59 -4.36 -8.26
C SER A 38 6.48 -5.87 -8.07
N GLU A 39 7.42 -6.41 -7.34
CA GLU A 39 7.37 -7.78 -6.84
C GLU A 39 7.29 -7.73 -5.31
N VAL A 40 6.48 -8.62 -4.74
CA VAL A 40 6.32 -8.79 -3.30
C VAL A 40 6.88 -10.15 -2.92
N PHE A 41 7.73 -10.17 -1.90
CA PHE A 41 8.46 -11.34 -1.45
C PHE A 41 8.03 -11.72 -0.02
N ASN A 42 8.09 -13.01 0.29
CA ASN A 42 7.96 -13.50 1.66
C ASN A 42 9.32 -13.44 2.40
N SER A 43 9.34 -13.94 3.65
CA SER A 43 10.56 -14.04 4.47
C SER A 43 11.68 -14.88 3.85
N ASP A 44 11.32 -15.84 2.97
CA ASP A 44 12.26 -16.73 2.29
C ASP A 44 12.75 -16.16 0.95
N GLU A 45 12.49 -14.86 0.70
CA GLU A 45 12.81 -14.14 -0.54
C GLU A 45 12.18 -14.78 -1.80
N LYS A 46 11.03 -15.49 -1.64
CA LYS A 46 10.24 -16.02 -2.75
C LYS A 46 9.21 -15.01 -3.17
N ILE A 47 9.05 -14.80 -4.48
CA ILE A 47 8.01 -13.94 -5.05
C ILE A 47 6.65 -14.57 -4.75
N ILE A 48 5.76 -13.80 -4.09
CA ILE A 48 4.39 -14.19 -3.80
C ILE A 48 3.37 -13.41 -4.63
N PHE A 49 3.74 -12.20 -5.07
CA PHE A 49 2.95 -11.42 -6.02
C PHE A 49 3.86 -10.66 -6.98
N SER A 50 3.40 -10.57 -8.24
CA SER A 50 3.95 -9.65 -9.22
C SER A 50 2.87 -8.63 -9.61
N VAL A 51 3.22 -7.36 -9.70
CA VAL A 51 2.28 -6.26 -9.94
C VAL A 51 2.75 -5.44 -11.13
N ILE A 52 1.83 -5.12 -12.05
CA ILE A 52 2.06 -4.15 -13.13
C ILE A 52 1.08 -2.99 -12.97
N LYS A 53 1.62 -1.78 -12.93
CA LYS A 53 0.87 -0.52 -12.83
C LYS A 53 0.61 0.04 -14.22
N LYS A 54 -0.64 0.35 -14.55
CA LYS A 54 -1.04 0.94 -15.82
C LYS A 54 -2.05 2.05 -15.59
N PHE A 55 -1.90 3.16 -16.32
CA PHE A 55 -2.93 4.18 -16.41
C PHE A 55 -3.78 3.95 -17.67
N GLU A 56 -5.07 3.67 -17.50
CA GLU A 56 -6.05 3.57 -18.59
C GLU A 56 -6.59 4.95 -18.92
N PHE A 57 -5.99 5.61 -19.90
CA PHE A 57 -6.30 6.98 -20.29
C PHE A 57 -7.78 7.20 -20.62
N TRP A 58 -8.36 6.30 -21.43
CA TRP A 58 -9.75 6.42 -21.87
C TRP A 58 -10.79 6.32 -20.74
N LYS A 59 -10.45 5.60 -19.68
CA LYS A 59 -11.31 5.43 -18.50
C LYS A 59 -10.91 6.35 -17.36
N TRP A 60 -9.80 7.07 -17.52
CA TRP A 60 -9.19 7.90 -16.48
C TRP A 60 -8.89 7.15 -15.19
N LYS A 61 -8.58 5.86 -15.30
CA LYS A 61 -8.37 4.95 -14.17
C LYS A 61 -6.93 4.50 -14.03
N MET A 62 -6.48 4.38 -12.79
CA MET A 62 -5.27 3.65 -12.44
C MET A 62 -5.62 2.19 -12.19
N VAL A 63 -4.94 1.28 -12.85
CA VAL A 63 -5.14 -0.16 -12.73
C VAL A 63 -3.81 -0.80 -12.35
N PHE A 64 -3.83 -1.64 -11.31
CA PHE A 64 -2.73 -2.52 -10.96
C PHE A 64 -3.16 -3.95 -11.27
N THR A 65 -2.51 -4.57 -12.22
CA THR A 65 -2.69 -5.99 -12.51
C THR A 65 -1.77 -6.78 -11.61
N ILE A 66 -2.33 -7.58 -10.74
CA ILE A 66 -1.64 -8.38 -9.73
C ILE A 66 -1.73 -9.84 -10.14
N LYS A 67 -0.59 -10.54 -10.07
CA LYS A 67 -0.46 -11.96 -10.34
C LYS A 67 0.02 -12.64 -9.07
N GLU A 68 -0.76 -13.61 -8.58
CA GLU A 68 -0.40 -14.46 -7.44
C GLU A 68 0.07 -15.82 -7.96
N ASN A 69 1.30 -16.25 -7.59
CA ASN A 69 1.86 -17.59 -7.90
C ASN A 69 1.61 -18.10 -9.34
N ASP A 70 1.72 -17.19 -10.33
CA ASP A 70 1.54 -17.47 -11.77
C ASP A 70 0.15 -17.92 -12.25
N GLU A 71 -0.86 -18.03 -11.39
CA GLU A 71 -2.14 -18.62 -11.79
C GLU A 71 -3.30 -17.63 -11.93
N LYS A 72 -3.43 -16.64 -11.04
CA LYS A 72 -4.61 -15.77 -11.01
C LYS A 72 -4.26 -14.32 -11.25
N LEU A 73 -4.91 -13.71 -12.24
CA LEU A 73 -4.85 -12.26 -12.47
C LEU A 73 -5.98 -11.57 -11.71
N ILE A 74 -5.60 -10.57 -10.91
CA ILE A 74 -6.49 -9.77 -10.08
C ILE A 74 -6.23 -8.30 -10.39
N HIS A 75 -7.24 -7.45 -10.29
CA HIS A 75 -7.12 -6.04 -10.62
C HIS A 75 -7.50 -5.16 -9.43
N LEU A 76 -6.54 -4.34 -8.98
CA LEU A 76 -6.80 -3.21 -8.09
C LEU A 76 -7.06 -1.98 -8.96
N ILE A 77 -8.24 -1.39 -8.84
CA ILE A 77 -8.71 -0.34 -9.75
C ILE A 77 -9.11 0.90 -8.96
N SER A 78 -8.68 2.08 -9.43
CA SER A 78 -9.14 3.35 -8.86
C SER A 78 -10.63 3.56 -9.12
N GLN A 79 -11.38 3.93 -8.08
CA GLN A 79 -12.83 4.12 -8.14
C GLN A 79 -13.23 5.57 -8.39
N ASN A 80 -12.31 6.51 -8.18
CA ASN A 80 -12.56 7.94 -8.38
C ASN A 80 -11.48 8.61 -9.24
N ASN A 81 -11.82 9.78 -9.83
CA ASN A 81 -10.91 10.54 -10.71
C ASN A 81 -9.67 11.05 -9.96
N ARG A 82 -9.77 11.29 -8.67
CA ARG A 82 -8.67 11.75 -7.83
C ARG A 82 -7.71 10.65 -7.42
N LYS A 83 -8.06 9.38 -7.69
CA LYS A 83 -7.25 8.18 -7.38
C LYS A 83 -6.90 8.09 -5.89
N THR A 84 -7.89 8.38 -5.06
CA THR A 84 -7.80 8.27 -3.60
C THR A 84 -8.57 7.08 -3.05
N ILE A 85 -9.42 6.45 -3.88
CA ILE A 85 -10.18 5.25 -3.54
C ILE A 85 -9.85 4.18 -4.56
N TYR A 86 -9.49 2.98 -4.09
CA TYR A 86 -9.19 1.82 -4.91
C TYR A 86 -9.95 0.60 -4.38
N SER A 87 -10.34 -0.30 -5.28
CA SER A 87 -11.06 -1.51 -4.93
C SER A 87 -10.47 -2.71 -5.65
N ILE A 88 -10.50 -3.86 -4.99
CA ILE A 88 -10.05 -5.17 -5.48
C ILE A 88 -10.94 -6.27 -4.91
N ASP A 89 -11.29 -7.23 -5.75
CA ASP A 89 -11.90 -8.48 -5.32
C ASP A 89 -10.82 -9.57 -5.26
N PHE A 90 -10.58 -10.08 -4.07
CA PHE A 90 -9.56 -11.08 -3.78
C PHE A 90 -10.17 -12.22 -2.95
N ASN A 91 -10.20 -13.43 -3.52
CA ASN A 91 -10.74 -14.63 -2.85
C ASN A 91 -12.13 -14.39 -2.24
N GLU A 92 -13.10 -14.01 -3.09
CA GLU A 92 -14.51 -13.74 -2.71
C GLU A 92 -14.69 -12.62 -1.67
N THR A 93 -13.66 -11.84 -1.45
CA THR A 93 -13.64 -10.74 -0.49
C THR A 93 -13.30 -9.44 -1.21
N THR A 94 -14.12 -8.41 -1.01
CA THR A 94 -13.83 -7.07 -1.53
C THR A 94 -12.99 -6.29 -0.53
N TYR A 95 -11.84 -5.80 -1.00
CA TYR A 95 -11.00 -4.86 -0.25
C TYR A 95 -11.07 -3.48 -0.89
N GLU A 96 -11.13 -2.46 -0.06
CA GLU A 96 -11.10 -1.06 -0.49
C GLU A 96 -10.00 -0.31 0.25
N ILE A 97 -9.26 0.53 -0.49
CA ILE A 97 -8.25 1.42 0.06
C ILE A 97 -8.78 2.85 -0.05
N ARG A 98 -8.68 3.61 1.02
CA ARG A 98 -8.94 5.05 1.04
C ARG A 98 -7.72 5.81 1.51
N ILE A 99 -7.26 6.74 0.66
CA ILE A 99 -6.14 7.64 0.97
C ILE A 99 -6.72 8.92 1.56
N HIS A 100 -6.34 9.21 2.80
CA HIS A 100 -6.84 10.35 3.56
C HIS A 100 -5.83 11.49 3.67
N PHE A 101 -6.26 12.54 4.36
CA PHE A 101 -5.44 13.69 4.69
C PHE A 101 -4.25 13.34 5.61
N LYS A 102 -3.14 14.08 5.52
CA LYS A 102 -1.93 13.84 6.31
C LYS A 102 -1.27 12.48 6.08
N LYS A 103 -1.32 11.97 4.83
CA LYS A 103 -0.66 10.69 4.47
C LYS A 103 -1.17 9.47 5.26
N LYS A 104 -2.42 9.49 5.69
CA LYS A 104 -3.08 8.32 6.27
C LYS A 104 -3.81 7.52 5.21
N ILE A 105 -3.80 6.20 5.37
CA ILE A 105 -4.46 5.27 4.46
C ILE A 105 -5.26 4.29 5.30
N SER A 106 -6.55 4.10 4.95
CA SER A 106 -7.39 3.09 5.56
C SER A 106 -7.67 1.95 4.59
N ILE A 107 -7.68 0.71 5.08
CA ILE A 107 -8.04 -0.47 4.30
C ILE A 107 -9.28 -1.09 4.93
N TYR A 108 -10.26 -1.36 4.07
CA TYR A 108 -11.53 -1.95 4.43
C TYR A 108 -11.64 -3.33 3.79
N LYS A 109 -12.30 -4.24 4.50
CA LYS A 109 -12.66 -5.58 4.05
C LYS A 109 -14.16 -5.73 4.19
N ASN A 110 -14.88 -5.93 3.07
CA ASN A 110 -16.35 -5.97 3.02
C ASN A 110 -17.00 -4.81 3.80
N GLY A 111 -16.48 -3.58 3.61
CA GLY A 111 -16.98 -2.37 4.26
C GLY A 111 -16.50 -2.14 5.70
N THR A 112 -15.84 -3.10 6.34
CA THR A 112 -15.30 -2.95 7.70
C THR A 112 -13.83 -2.55 7.64
N LYS A 113 -13.43 -1.51 8.38
CA LYS A 113 -12.03 -1.08 8.48
C LYS A 113 -11.20 -2.14 9.19
N ILE A 114 -10.15 -2.62 8.54
CA ILE A 114 -9.27 -3.67 9.08
C ILE A 114 -7.84 -3.21 9.29
N ALA A 115 -7.41 -2.14 8.60
CA ALA A 115 -6.06 -1.61 8.72
C ALA A 115 -6.02 -0.10 8.57
N GLU A 116 -5.03 0.52 9.22
CA GLU A 116 -4.63 1.90 9.03
C GLU A 116 -3.13 1.99 8.83
N ILE A 117 -2.71 2.78 7.84
CA ILE A 117 -1.30 3.06 7.57
C ILE A 117 -1.08 4.55 7.78
N ASP A 118 -0.10 4.89 8.59
CA ASP A 118 0.30 6.27 8.85
C ASP A 118 1.72 6.50 8.34
N GLU A 119 1.84 7.30 7.27
CA GLU A 119 3.10 7.70 6.66
C GLU A 119 3.60 9.06 7.18
N SER A 120 2.88 9.67 8.13
CA SER A 120 3.25 10.98 8.67
C SER A 120 4.27 10.90 9.80
N PHE A 121 4.62 9.68 10.23
CA PHE A 121 5.47 9.48 11.39
C PHE A 121 6.96 9.64 11.05
N LEU A 122 7.58 10.67 11.63
CA LEU A 122 9.04 10.83 11.63
C LEU A 122 9.56 10.32 12.97
N ASP A 123 10.44 9.34 12.94
CA ASP A 123 11.18 8.93 14.14
C ASP A 123 12.16 10.04 14.56
N SER A 124 12.53 10.04 15.87
CA SER A 124 13.53 10.96 16.45
C SER A 124 14.88 10.94 15.71
N ASN A 125 15.14 9.88 14.95
CA ASN A 125 16.35 9.73 14.12
C ASN A 125 16.17 10.14 12.66
N PHE A 126 15.08 10.85 12.33
CA PHE A 126 14.73 11.27 10.96
C PHE A 126 14.59 10.12 9.95
N THR A 127 14.38 8.89 10.41
CA THR A 127 14.02 7.78 9.54
C THR A 127 12.52 7.74 9.38
N ASP A 128 12.04 7.82 8.14
CA ASP A 128 10.62 7.71 7.81
C ASP A 128 10.13 6.30 8.19
N GLN A 129 9.54 6.18 9.37
CA GLN A 129 8.87 4.95 9.79
C GLN A 129 7.39 5.07 9.47
N ILE A 130 6.94 4.22 8.57
CA ILE A 130 5.53 4.06 8.26
C ILE A 130 4.95 3.07 9.25
N LYS A 131 3.87 3.44 9.94
CA LYS A 131 3.16 2.55 10.88
C LYS A 131 1.98 1.91 10.20
N LEU A 132 1.85 0.59 10.34
CA LEU A 132 0.66 -0.16 9.97
C LEU A 132 0.02 -0.72 11.24
N GLN A 133 -1.22 -0.32 11.50
CA GLN A 133 -2.10 -0.93 12.50
C GLN A 133 -3.05 -1.89 11.80
N LEU A 134 -3.22 -3.09 12.34
CA LEU A 134 -3.98 -4.16 11.72
C LEU A 134 -4.85 -4.88 12.75
N LEU A 135 -6.11 -5.18 12.41
CA LEU A 135 -7.01 -5.93 13.30
C LEU A 135 -6.67 -7.41 13.36
N TYR A 136 -6.34 -8.02 12.21
CA TYR A 136 -6.13 -9.46 12.14
C TYR A 136 -4.87 -9.78 11.33
N GLN A 137 -3.95 -10.53 11.92
CA GLN A 137 -2.67 -10.93 11.30
C GLN A 137 -2.85 -11.62 9.94
N LYS A 138 -3.93 -12.40 9.76
CA LYS A 138 -4.25 -13.07 8.49
C LYS A 138 -4.41 -12.13 7.30
N ASP A 139 -4.76 -10.86 7.54
CA ASP A 139 -4.95 -9.85 6.49
C ASP A 139 -3.65 -9.07 6.18
N LEU A 140 -2.53 -9.35 6.89
CA LEU A 140 -1.27 -8.64 6.71
C LEU A 140 -0.73 -8.72 5.28
N LYS A 141 -0.73 -9.92 4.70
CA LYS A 141 -0.24 -10.18 3.34
C LYS A 141 -0.93 -9.28 2.31
N ILE A 142 -2.26 -9.24 2.36
CA ILE A 142 -3.05 -8.43 1.42
C ILE A 142 -2.91 -6.93 1.71
N CYS A 143 -2.91 -6.50 2.97
CA CYS A 143 -2.72 -5.09 3.33
C CYS A 143 -1.37 -4.56 2.87
N PHE A 144 -0.30 -5.35 3.04
CA PHE A 144 1.03 -4.98 2.57
C PHE A 144 1.11 -4.94 1.04
N LEU A 145 0.52 -5.91 0.32
CA LEU A 145 0.41 -5.90 -1.13
C LEU A 145 -0.29 -4.62 -1.63
N LEU A 146 -1.44 -4.29 -1.05
CA LEU A 146 -2.22 -3.13 -1.44
C LEU A 146 -1.45 -1.82 -1.23
N PHE A 147 -0.74 -1.70 -0.10
CA PHE A 147 0.13 -0.56 0.15
C PHE A 147 1.30 -0.50 -0.84
N SER A 148 1.93 -1.63 -1.13
CA SER A 148 3.02 -1.72 -2.11
C SER A 148 2.60 -1.25 -3.49
N CYS A 149 1.37 -1.57 -3.93
CA CYS A 149 0.82 -1.08 -5.20
C CYS A 149 0.80 0.45 -5.26
N LEU A 150 0.38 1.11 -4.17
CA LEU A 150 0.32 2.57 -4.13
C LEU A 150 1.71 3.21 -4.23
N LYS A 151 2.75 2.52 -3.75
CA LYS A 151 4.13 3.01 -3.72
C LYS A 151 4.92 2.78 -5.00
N ILE A 152 4.37 2.07 -5.99
CA ILE A 152 5.05 1.87 -7.29
C ILE A 152 5.33 3.22 -7.96
N GLY A 153 6.63 3.52 -8.16
CA GLY A 153 7.12 4.75 -8.76
C GLY A 153 7.30 5.92 -7.77
N GLU A 154 7.13 5.69 -6.47
CA GLU A 154 7.51 6.64 -5.43
C GLU A 154 8.89 6.27 -4.90
N THR A 155 9.85 7.18 -5.01
CA THR A 155 11.14 7.07 -4.34
C THR A 155 11.02 7.59 -2.91
N GLU A 156 11.95 7.19 -2.05
CA GLU A 156 12.08 7.71 -0.69
C GLU A 156 11.89 9.24 -0.68
N GLN A 157 10.92 9.70 0.06
CA GLN A 157 10.65 11.13 0.14
C GLN A 157 11.72 11.77 1.04
N LYS A 158 12.73 12.37 0.42
CA LYS A 158 13.44 13.45 1.11
C LYS A 158 12.38 14.44 1.59
N PRO A 159 12.48 15.01 2.80
CA PRO A 159 11.52 15.99 3.29
C PRO A 159 11.43 17.13 2.28
N LYS A 160 10.51 17.03 1.34
CA LYS A 160 10.19 18.12 0.43
C LYS A 160 9.45 19.13 1.26
N ALA A 161 10.06 20.29 1.44
CA ALA A 161 9.33 21.48 1.81
C ALA A 161 7.96 21.45 1.13
N ILE A 162 6.94 21.33 1.93
CA ILE A 162 5.53 21.62 1.73
C ILE A 162 5.18 22.04 0.29
N MET A 163 5.14 21.08 -0.62
CA MET A 163 4.36 21.24 -1.84
C MET A 163 3.25 20.21 -1.79
N THR A 164 2.18 20.65 -1.25
CA THR A 164 0.90 19.97 -1.14
C THR A 164 0.29 19.78 -2.52
N SER A 165 0.78 18.85 -3.28
CA SER A 165 -0.12 18.20 -4.25
C SER A 165 -1.01 17.25 -3.47
N GLN A 166 -2.06 17.80 -2.94
CA GLN A 166 -3.03 17.09 -2.14
C GLN A 166 -3.73 16.04 -2.99
N LYS A 167 -3.25 14.83 -2.98
CA LYS A 167 -3.98 13.66 -3.49
C LYS A 167 -5.19 13.29 -2.61
N GLN A 168 -5.63 14.24 -1.76
CA GLN A 168 -6.36 13.93 -0.62
C GLN A 168 -7.64 14.67 -0.51
N LEU A 169 -8.65 14.03 0.04
CA LEU A 169 -9.98 14.55 -0.08
C LEU A 169 -10.79 14.63 1.17
N GLU A 170 -10.58 13.72 2.06
CA GLU A 170 -11.43 13.60 3.22
C GLU A 170 -10.55 13.41 4.45
N PRO A 171 -10.86 14.12 5.55
CA PRO A 171 -10.24 13.83 6.82
C PRO A 171 -10.52 12.37 7.18
N ASN A 172 -9.57 11.70 7.78
CA ASN A 172 -9.82 10.37 8.33
C ASN A 172 -10.90 10.48 9.41
N GLN A 173 -12.09 10.02 9.10
CA GLN A 173 -13.26 10.17 9.98
C GLN A 173 -13.29 9.14 11.11
N GLU A 174 -12.46 8.08 11.00
CA GLU A 174 -12.41 7.00 11.98
C GLU A 174 -10.97 6.72 12.40
N PRO A 175 -10.33 7.60 13.16
CA PRO A 175 -9.02 7.31 13.69
C PRO A 175 -9.13 6.17 14.71
N TRP A 176 -8.25 5.18 14.61
CA TRP A 176 -8.07 4.19 15.67
C TRP A 176 -7.16 4.69 16.78
N SER A 177 -6.54 5.83 16.59
CA SER A 177 -5.67 6.51 17.55
C SER A 177 -6.22 7.86 17.93
#